data_3239e8ea56a0634b7f6b7a79df7f38d7
#
_entry.id   3239e8ea56a0634b7f6b7a79df7f38d7
#
_cell.length_a   1.000
_cell.length_b   1.000
_cell.length_c   1.000
_cell.angle_alpha   90.00
_cell.angle_beta   90.00
_cell.angle_gamma   90.00
#
_symmetry.space_group_name_H-M   'P 1'
#
loop_
_entity.id
_entity.type
_entity.pdbx_description
1 polymer ?
#
loop_
_entity_poly.entity_id
_entity_poly.type
_entity_poly.pdbx_seq_one_letter_code
_entity_poly.pdbx_strand_id
1 'polypeptide(L)'
;LKPLEEKLLSDFHMSKFIVCTDAGLASKANRRFNDLGDRAFIVTQSIKKLKADLKEWALDTKGWRRPGSRSKQTIDISKIDKEKDFDTVFYKEQWIDQGTFEETIIVTYSLKYREYQRKVREGQIERAVRSIESGTAKRGTKNQNDYRRFIEKTSVTADGEIADKNTFCL
;
A
#
# COMPACT_ATOMS: atom_id res chain seq x y z
N LEU A 1 2.97 20.28 9.06
CA LEU A 1 1.79 19.72 9.73
C LEU A 1 1.64 20.26 11.15
N LYS A 2 2.62 20.07 12.06
CA LYS A 2 2.55 20.47 13.48
C LYS A 2 2.08 21.90 13.76
N PRO A 3 2.63 22.95 13.12
CA PRO A 3 2.17 24.31 13.38
C PRO A 3 0.71 24.55 13.02
N LEU A 4 0.20 23.87 11.99
CA LEU A 4 -1.21 23.97 11.61
C LEU A 4 -2.12 23.29 12.63
N GLU A 5 -1.72 22.11 13.11
CA GLU A 5 -2.46 21.36 14.14
C GLU A 5 -2.51 22.13 15.46
N GLU A 6 -1.39 22.71 15.88
CA GLU A 6 -1.31 23.54 17.09
C GLU A 6 -2.21 24.78 16.98
N LYS A 7 -2.23 25.42 15.83
CA LYS A 7 -3.11 26.56 15.56
C LYS A 7 -4.59 26.15 15.61
N LEU A 8 -4.96 25.02 14.98
CA LEU A 8 -6.34 24.52 14.99
C LEU A 8 -6.82 24.21 16.42
N LEU A 9 -5.98 23.55 17.22
CA LEU A 9 -6.29 23.25 18.62
C LEU A 9 -6.51 24.53 19.44
N SER A 10 -5.66 25.55 19.24
CA SER A 10 -5.77 26.85 19.90
C SER A 10 -7.02 27.61 19.47
N ASP A 11 -7.24 27.74 18.16
CA ASP A 11 -8.30 28.57 17.59
C ASP A 11 -9.71 28.01 17.86
N PHE A 12 -9.83 26.68 17.91
CA PHE A 12 -11.12 26.00 18.09
C PHE A 12 -11.33 25.42 19.50
N HIS A 13 -10.37 25.56 20.42
CA HIS A 13 -10.44 25.04 21.79
C HIS A 13 -10.84 23.56 21.87
N MET A 14 -10.32 22.73 20.94
CA MET A 14 -10.69 21.33 20.83
C MET A 14 -10.07 20.51 21.96
N SER A 15 -10.90 19.66 22.58
CA SER A 15 -10.44 18.72 23.63
C SER A 15 -9.89 17.41 23.06
N LYS A 16 -10.28 17.04 21.83
CA LYS A 16 -9.81 15.83 21.13
C LYS A 16 -9.58 16.16 19.64
N PHE A 17 -8.51 15.62 19.09
CA PHE A 17 -8.15 15.86 17.70
C PHE A 17 -7.62 14.58 17.04
N ILE A 18 -8.24 14.19 15.93
CA ILE A 18 -7.82 13.03 15.14
C ILE A 18 -7.26 13.52 13.82
N VAL A 19 -5.97 13.26 13.59
CA VAL A 19 -5.26 13.63 12.36
C VAL A 19 -5.32 12.49 11.36
N CYS A 20 -5.96 12.73 10.20
CA CYS A 20 -5.98 11.78 9.09
C CYS A 20 -5.08 12.27 7.98
N THR A 21 -4.04 11.50 7.63
CA THR A 21 -3.08 11.89 6.60
C THR A 21 -2.71 10.73 5.68
N ASP A 22 -2.13 11.08 4.53
CA ASP A 22 -1.56 10.11 3.60
C ASP A 22 -0.16 9.63 4.03
N ALA A 23 0.41 8.70 3.24
CA ALA A 23 1.73 8.12 3.51
C ALA A 23 2.89 9.13 3.43
N GLY A 24 2.70 10.30 2.82
CA GLY A 24 3.70 11.35 2.74
C GLY A 24 3.99 11.99 4.10
N LEU A 25 2.99 12.01 4.97
CA LEU A 25 3.06 12.58 6.32
C LEU A 25 3.22 11.53 7.43
N ALA A 26 3.46 10.25 7.07
CA ALA A 26 3.57 9.10 7.95
C ALA A 26 4.93 8.99 8.69
N SER A 27 5.72 10.05 8.80
CA SER A 27 7.01 9.97 9.50
C SER A 27 6.83 9.56 10.98
N LYS A 28 7.81 8.83 11.54
CA LYS A 28 7.78 8.44 12.96
C LYS A 28 7.62 9.67 13.88
N ALA A 29 8.24 10.80 13.52
CA ALA A 29 8.14 12.04 14.28
C ALA A 29 6.74 12.65 14.26
N ASN A 30 6.02 12.57 13.12
CA ASN A 30 4.63 13.05 13.04
C ASN A 30 3.68 12.15 13.83
N ARG A 31 3.83 10.81 13.71
CA ARG A 31 3.02 9.85 14.46
C ARG A 31 3.20 10.03 15.96
N ARG A 32 4.44 10.08 16.42
CA ARG A 32 4.75 10.35 17.85
C ARG A 32 4.17 11.68 18.35
N PHE A 33 4.22 12.73 17.54
CA PHE A 33 3.62 14.02 17.90
C PHE A 33 2.10 13.92 18.06
N ASN A 34 1.44 13.15 17.19
CA ASN A 34 0.00 12.95 17.19
C ASN A 34 -0.48 11.86 18.17
N ASP A 35 0.43 11.22 18.86
CA ASP A 35 0.16 10.30 19.98
C ASP A 35 0.19 11.01 21.34
N LEU A 36 0.59 12.27 21.39
CA LEU A 36 0.72 13.04 22.63
C LEU A 36 -0.59 13.71 23.04
N GLY A 37 -0.93 13.62 24.33
CA GLY A 37 -2.11 14.25 24.92
C GLY A 37 -3.41 13.64 24.41
N ASP A 38 -4.42 14.48 24.15
CA ASP A 38 -5.74 14.06 23.66
C ASP A 38 -5.81 13.92 22.11
N ARG A 39 -4.67 13.72 21.47
CA ARG A 39 -4.55 13.53 20.02
C ARG A 39 -4.60 12.05 19.66
N ALA A 40 -5.05 11.80 18.44
CA ALA A 40 -4.94 10.50 17.79
C ALA A 40 -4.62 10.68 16.31
N PHE A 41 -4.16 9.64 15.65
CA PHE A 41 -3.87 9.72 14.22
C PHE A 41 -4.35 8.49 13.45
N ILE A 42 -4.70 8.72 12.20
CA ILE A 42 -4.89 7.67 11.18
C ILE A 42 -4.01 8.05 10.00
N VAL A 43 -3.08 7.15 9.64
CA VAL A 43 -2.14 7.42 8.55
C VAL A 43 -1.96 6.19 7.69
N THR A 44 -1.91 6.38 6.38
CA THR A 44 -1.62 5.26 5.48
C THR A 44 -0.13 4.92 5.51
N GLN A 45 0.17 3.62 5.52
CA GLN A 45 1.53 3.09 5.55
C GLN A 45 1.75 2.16 4.36
N SER A 46 2.87 2.31 3.66
CA SER A 46 3.24 1.39 2.59
C SER A 46 3.68 0.04 3.17
N ILE A 47 3.05 -1.05 2.74
CA ILE A 47 3.44 -2.42 3.10
C ILE A 47 4.91 -2.69 2.75
N LYS A 48 5.43 -2.10 1.67
CA LYS A 48 6.84 -2.26 1.27
C LYS A 48 7.83 -1.73 2.31
N LYS A 49 7.42 -0.76 3.13
CA LYS A 49 8.24 -0.12 4.18
C LYS A 49 8.10 -0.78 5.55
N LEU A 50 7.22 -1.75 5.71
CA LEU A 50 7.09 -2.51 6.95
C LEU A 50 8.33 -3.38 7.19
N LYS A 51 8.62 -3.67 8.46
CA LYS A 51 9.60 -4.68 8.86
C LYS A 51 9.20 -6.05 8.32
N ALA A 52 10.14 -6.97 8.19
CA ALA A 52 9.93 -8.26 7.55
C ALA A 52 8.79 -9.07 8.21
N ASP A 53 8.80 -9.17 9.52
CA ASP A 53 7.79 -9.85 10.34
C ASP A 53 6.37 -9.27 10.16
N LEU A 54 6.25 -7.96 10.19
CA LEU A 54 4.99 -7.26 9.97
C LEU A 54 4.51 -7.36 8.52
N LYS A 55 5.43 -7.39 7.57
CA LYS A 55 5.12 -7.58 6.16
C LYS A 55 4.61 -8.99 5.90
N GLU A 56 5.24 -10.00 6.48
CA GLU A 56 4.80 -11.39 6.40
C GLU A 56 3.41 -11.54 7.00
N TRP A 57 3.20 -11.04 8.24
CA TRP A 57 1.89 -11.00 8.87
C TRP A 57 0.85 -10.27 8.00
N ALA A 58 1.17 -9.11 7.44
CA ALA A 58 0.24 -8.33 6.62
C ALA A 58 -0.20 -9.07 5.35
N LEU A 59 0.67 -9.88 4.76
CA LEU A 59 0.43 -10.62 3.52
C LEU A 59 -0.10 -12.04 3.75
N ASP A 60 -0.08 -12.54 4.99
CA ASP A 60 -0.65 -13.86 5.31
C ASP A 60 -2.15 -13.89 4.99
N THR A 61 -2.62 -14.96 4.38
CA THR A 61 -4.03 -15.18 4.03
C THR A 61 -4.93 -15.46 5.23
N LYS A 62 -4.37 -15.78 6.39
CA LYS A 62 -5.08 -16.13 7.61
C LYS A 62 -5.25 -14.94 8.55
N GLY A 63 -6.13 -15.08 9.54
CA GLY A 63 -6.30 -14.09 10.60
C GLY A 63 -7.18 -12.89 10.25
N TRP A 64 -7.89 -12.94 9.14
CA TRP A 64 -8.76 -11.87 8.67
C TRP A 64 -10.13 -11.90 9.35
N ARG A 65 -10.79 -10.75 9.44
CA ARG A 65 -12.13 -10.58 10.03
C ARG A 65 -13.05 -9.84 9.06
N ARG A 66 -14.36 -10.13 9.18
CA ARG A 66 -15.40 -9.34 8.51
C ARG A 66 -15.76 -8.11 9.35
N PRO A 67 -16.00 -6.94 8.74
CA PRO A 67 -16.51 -5.79 9.48
C PRO A 67 -17.88 -6.10 10.09
N GLY A 68 -18.12 -5.55 11.27
CA GLY A 68 -19.38 -5.74 12.00
C GLY A 68 -19.58 -7.13 12.64
N SER A 69 -18.67 -8.07 12.43
CA SER A 69 -18.74 -9.38 13.09
C SER A 69 -18.36 -9.24 14.58
N ARG A 70 -19.28 -9.63 15.45
CA ARG A 70 -19.02 -9.76 16.91
C ARG A 70 -18.21 -11.02 17.24
N SER A 71 -18.07 -11.94 16.29
CA SER A 71 -17.30 -13.17 16.46
C SER A 71 -15.81 -12.89 16.45
N LYS A 72 -15.07 -13.49 17.38
CA LYS A 72 -13.60 -13.54 17.36
C LYS A 72 -13.05 -14.47 16.27
N GLN A 73 -13.93 -15.11 15.50
CA GLN A 73 -13.56 -16.07 14.46
C GLN A 73 -12.84 -15.39 13.30
N THR A 74 -11.67 -15.89 12.98
CA THR A 74 -10.86 -15.42 11.85
C THR A 74 -11.12 -16.23 10.59
N ILE A 75 -10.88 -15.61 9.46
CA ILE A 75 -11.12 -16.14 8.12
C ILE A 75 -9.78 -16.24 7.37
N ASP A 76 -9.68 -17.24 6.51
CA ASP A 76 -8.65 -17.33 5.50
C ASP A 76 -9.18 -16.71 4.20
N ILE A 77 -8.60 -15.58 3.76
CA ILE A 77 -9.04 -14.88 2.54
C ILE A 77 -8.78 -15.66 1.25
N SER A 78 -8.00 -16.72 1.28
CA SER A 78 -7.84 -17.64 0.13
C SER A 78 -9.07 -18.50 -0.13
N LYS A 79 -9.95 -18.66 0.88
CA LYS A 79 -11.13 -19.54 0.87
C LYS A 79 -12.45 -18.78 0.83
N ILE A 80 -12.44 -17.45 0.66
CA ILE A 80 -13.66 -16.64 0.59
C ILE A 80 -14.43 -16.88 -0.70
N ASP A 81 -15.75 -16.68 -0.63
CA ASP A 81 -16.64 -16.74 -1.79
C ASP A 81 -16.49 -15.47 -2.62
N LYS A 82 -16.04 -15.62 -3.88
CA LYS A 82 -15.73 -14.49 -4.76
C LYS A 82 -16.95 -13.66 -5.14
N GLU A 83 -18.13 -14.26 -5.18
CA GLU A 83 -19.37 -13.57 -5.54
C GLU A 83 -19.98 -12.87 -4.33
N LYS A 84 -20.18 -13.62 -3.24
CA LYS A 84 -20.80 -13.10 -2.01
C LYS A 84 -19.93 -12.06 -1.30
N ASP A 85 -18.62 -12.23 -1.37
CA ASP A 85 -17.64 -11.39 -0.66
C ASP A 85 -17.03 -10.30 -1.53
N PHE A 86 -17.52 -10.09 -2.76
CA PHE A 86 -16.92 -9.16 -3.72
C PHE A 86 -16.77 -7.73 -3.18
N ASP A 87 -17.82 -7.22 -2.53
CA ASP A 87 -17.84 -5.87 -1.95
C ASP A 87 -17.38 -5.83 -0.48
N THR A 88 -17.06 -6.99 0.10
CA THR A 88 -16.61 -7.06 1.50
C THR A 88 -15.18 -6.57 1.64
N VAL A 89 -14.96 -5.66 2.61
CA VAL A 89 -13.63 -5.22 3.01
C VAL A 89 -13.22 -5.99 4.27
N PHE A 90 -12.39 -7.00 4.12
CA PHE A 90 -11.81 -7.73 5.25
C PHE A 90 -10.71 -6.92 5.89
N TYR A 91 -10.48 -7.12 7.18
CA TYR A 91 -9.41 -6.46 7.90
C TYR A 91 -8.73 -7.41 8.90
N LYS A 92 -7.52 -7.08 9.26
CA LYS A 92 -6.81 -7.60 10.43
C LYS A 92 -6.02 -6.47 11.07
N GLU A 93 -5.81 -6.60 12.36
CA GLU A 93 -5.18 -5.58 13.17
C GLU A 93 -4.10 -6.19 14.05
N GLN A 94 -3.04 -5.45 14.26
CA GLN A 94 -1.96 -5.80 15.17
C GLN A 94 -1.50 -4.56 15.92
N TRP A 95 -1.46 -4.68 17.24
CA TRP A 95 -0.87 -3.68 18.11
C TRP A 95 0.67 -3.76 18.06
N ILE A 96 1.33 -2.62 18.05
CA ILE A 96 2.77 -2.50 17.93
C ILE A 96 3.27 -1.48 18.94
N ASP A 97 4.23 -1.89 19.74
CA ASP A 97 5.04 -1.00 20.56
C ASP A 97 6.25 -0.51 19.74
N GLN A 98 6.33 0.80 19.54
CA GLN A 98 7.46 1.47 18.87
C GLN A 98 8.54 1.92 19.87
N GLY A 99 8.40 1.57 21.15
CA GLY A 99 9.29 1.96 22.25
C GLY A 99 9.12 3.41 22.74
N THR A 100 8.58 4.29 21.89
CA THR A 100 8.33 5.71 22.23
C THR A 100 6.87 6.12 22.10
N PHE A 101 6.05 5.30 21.50
CA PHE A 101 4.60 5.39 21.38
C PHE A 101 4.06 4.05 20.88
N GLU A 102 2.78 3.85 21.06
CA GLU A 102 2.05 2.65 20.66
C GLU A 102 1.17 2.95 19.46
N GLU A 103 0.98 1.98 18.59
CA GLU A 103 0.10 2.13 17.44
C GLU A 103 -0.54 0.79 17.04
N THR A 104 -1.73 0.86 16.45
CA THR A 104 -2.37 -0.31 15.85
C THR A 104 -2.23 -0.23 14.32
N ILE A 105 -1.61 -1.25 13.73
CA ILE A 105 -1.62 -1.41 12.28
C ILE A 105 -2.90 -2.14 11.89
N ILE A 106 -3.66 -1.54 10.96
CA ILE A 106 -4.84 -2.14 10.36
C ILE A 106 -4.52 -2.41 8.89
N VAL A 107 -4.65 -3.66 8.49
CA VAL A 107 -4.50 -4.07 7.09
C VAL A 107 -5.87 -4.43 6.55
N THR A 108 -6.21 -3.91 5.37
CA THR A 108 -7.48 -4.20 4.70
C THR A 108 -7.26 -4.99 3.41
N TYR A 109 -8.22 -5.85 3.08
CA TYR A 109 -8.27 -6.60 1.84
C TYR A 109 -9.68 -6.57 1.25
N SER A 110 -9.77 -6.35 -0.06
CA SER A 110 -11.02 -6.36 -0.80
C SER A 110 -10.82 -7.01 -2.17
N LEU A 111 -11.71 -7.94 -2.53
CA LEU A 111 -11.72 -8.55 -3.87
C LEU A 111 -11.94 -7.51 -4.96
N LYS A 112 -12.89 -6.60 -4.76
CA LYS A 112 -13.19 -5.50 -5.68
C LYS A 112 -11.96 -4.63 -5.95
N TYR A 113 -11.24 -4.24 -4.90
CA TYR A 113 -10.02 -3.44 -5.05
C TYR A 113 -8.89 -4.24 -5.72
N ARG A 114 -8.75 -5.52 -5.41
CA ARG A 114 -7.79 -6.42 -6.07
C ARG A 114 -8.05 -6.50 -7.58
N GLU A 115 -9.30 -6.71 -8.00
CA GLU A 115 -9.67 -6.77 -9.41
C GLU A 115 -9.47 -5.43 -10.12
N TYR A 116 -9.78 -4.31 -9.45
CA TYR A 116 -9.46 -2.98 -9.97
C TYR A 116 -7.96 -2.80 -10.21
N GLN A 117 -7.13 -3.14 -9.22
CA GLN A 117 -5.67 -3.05 -9.36
C GLN A 117 -5.11 -3.98 -10.44
N ARG A 118 -5.71 -5.14 -10.62
CA ARG A 118 -5.37 -6.08 -11.68
C ARG A 118 -5.64 -5.45 -13.06
N LYS A 119 -6.84 -4.90 -13.29
CA LYS A 119 -7.19 -4.21 -14.53
C LYS A 119 -6.27 -3.03 -14.84
N VAL A 120 -5.93 -2.22 -13.83
CA VAL A 120 -4.97 -1.12 -13.99
C VAL A 120 -3.60 -1.64 -14.44
N ARG A 121 -3.12 -2.72 -13.84
CA ARG A 121 -1.85 -3.36 -14.21
C ARG A 121 -1.88 -3.94 -15.61
N GLU A 122 -2.94 -4.67 -15.97
CA GLU A 122 -3.14 -5.24 -17.31
C GLU A 122 -3.10 -4.13 -18.38
N GLY A 123 -3.82 -3.03 -18.19
CA GLY A 123 -3.77 -1.90 -19.11
C GLY A 123 -2.42 -1.18 -19.18
N GLN A 124 -1.59 -1.26 -18.14
CA GLN A 124 -0.20 -0.78 -18.19
C GLN A 124 0.68 -1.74 -19.01
N ILE A 125 0.50 -3.05 -18.81
CA ILE A 125 1.24 -4.09 -19.56
C ILE A 125 0.93 -3.98 -21.07
N GLU A 126 -0.34 -3.87 -21.44
CA GLU A 126 -0.75 -3.69 -22.83
C GLU A 126 -0.12 -2.44 -23.50
N ARG A 127 -0.05 -1.33 -22.75
CA ARG A 127 0.63 -0.10 -23.25
C ARG A 127 2.13 -0.31 -23.40
N ALA A 128 2.75 -1.06 -22.50
CA ALA A 128 4.17 -1.40 -22.60
C ALA A 128 4.44 -2.27 -23.83
N VAL A 129 3.64 -3.31 -24.08
CA VAL A 129 3.72 -4.18 -25.26
C VAL A 129 3.59 -3.36 -26.53
N ARG A 130 2.51 -2.57 -26.67
CA ARG A 130 2.31 -1.70 -27.85
C ARG A 130 3.48 -0.73 -28.09
N SER A 131 4.07 -0.20 -27.02
CA SER A 131 5.23 0.70 -27.13
C SER A 131 6.48 -0.02 -27.63
N ILE A 132 6.67 -1.30 -27.29
CA ILE A 132 7.77 -2.14 -27.79
C ILE A 132 7.54 -2.47 -29.26
N GLU A 133 6.34 -2.95 -29.61
CA GLU A 133 5.96 -3.32 -30.98
C GLU A 133 6.08 -2.14 -31.97
N SER A 134 5.73 -0.94 -31.53
CA SER A 134 5.85 0.29 -32.34
C SER A 134 7.27 0.88 -32.36
N GLY A 135 8.24 0.28 -31.70
CA GLY A 135 9.61 0.81 -31.63
C GLY A 135 9.76 2.11 -30.82
N THR A 136 8.70 2.55 -30.12
CA THR A 136 8.71 3.79 -29.32
C THR A 136 9.08 3.56 -27.87
N ALA A 137 9.45 2.33 -27.50
CA ALA A 137 9.76 1.94 -26.13
C ALA A 137 10.93 2.76 -25.56
N LYS A 138 10.66 3.47 -24.45
CA LYS A 138 11.67 4.18 -23.66
C LYS A 138 11.82 3.50 -22.32
N ARG A 139 13.01 3.53 -21.73
CA ARG A 139 13.26 2.99 -20.38
C ARG A 139 12.26 3.56 -19.39
N GLY A 140 11.71 2.68 -18.57
CA GLY A 140 10.72 3.04 -17.56
C GLY A 140 11.29 3.82 -16.40
N THR A 141 10.40 4.57 -15.73
CA THR A 141 10.65 5.14 -14.41
C THR A 141 10.15 4.16 -13.34
N LYS A 142 10.68 4.27 -12.12
CA LYS A 142 10.19 3.47 -10.99
C LYS A 142 8.81 3.91 -10.46
N ASN A 143 8.12 4.81 -11.17
CA ASN A 143 6.80 5.26 -10.80
C ASN A 143 5.78 4.14 -11.03
N GLN A 144 5.00 3.80 -10.01
CA GLN A 144 3.99 2.74 -10.08
C GLN A 144 2.85 3.04 -11.09
N ASN A 145 2.65 4.29 -11.49
CA ASN A 145 1.64 4.69 -12.46
C ASN A 145 2.17 4.72 -13.91
N ASP A 146 3.48 4.56 -14.12
CA ASP A 146 4.11 4.58 -15.41
C ASP A 146 4.19 3.16 -16.02
N TYR A 147 3.56 2.93 -17.19
CA TYR A 147 3.59 1.65 -17.88
C TYR A 147 5.02 1.22 -18.26
N ARG A 148 5.93 2.18 -18.47
CA ARG A 148 7.32 1.92 -18.83
C ARG A 148 8.10 1.16 -17.74
N ARG A 149 7.57 1.07 -16.52
CA ARG A 149 8.15 0.24 -15.45
C ARG A 149 8.22 -1.26 -15.80
N PHE A 150 7.42 -1.70 -16.78
CA PHE A 150 7.40 -3.07 -17.30
C PHE A 150 8.34 -3.25 -18.51
N ILE A 151 9.07 -2.20 -18.91
CA ILE A 151 10.01 -2.24 -20.03
C ILE A 151 11.43 -2.24 -19.46
N GLU A 152 12.14 -3.30 -19.72
CA GLU A 152 13.56 -3.42 -19.44
C GLU A 152 14.32 -3.46 -20.76
N LYS A 153 15.43 -2.74 -20.90
CA LYS A 153 16.16 -2.62 -22.17
C LYS A 153 17.34 -3.59 -22.21
N THR A 154 17.42 -4.48 -23.20
CA THR A 154 18.58 -5.36 -23.46
C THR A 154 19.29 -4.83 -24.71
N SER A 155 20.54 -4.41 -24.62
CA SER A 155 21.39 -4.17 -25.79
C SER A 155 22.09 -5.47 -26.19
N VAL A 156 22.03 -5.78 -27.46
CA VAL A 156 22.74 -6.91 -28.04
C VAL A 156 23.99 -6.36 -28.74
N THR A 157 25.18 -6.97 -28.50
CA THR A 157 26.40 -6.63 -29.17
C THR A 157 26.35 -7.03 -30.65
N ALA A 158 27.24 -6.47 -31.51
CA ALA A 158 27.31 -6.79 -32.91
C ALA A 158 27.51 -8.31 -33.19
N ASP A 159 28.04 -9.05 -32.24
CA ASP A 159 28.29 -10.49 -32.30
C ASP A 159 27.13 -11.34 -31.77
N GLY A 160 26.00 -10.70 -31.43
CA GLY A 160 24.78 -11.37 -30.96
C GLY A 160 24.80 -11.76 -29.47
N GLU A 161 25.82 -11.39 -28.71
CA GLU A 161 25.83 -11.57 -27.26
C GLU A 161 25.04 -10.49 -26.54
N ILE A 162 24.33 -10.88 -25.47
CA ILE A 162 23.52 -9.98 -24.68
C ILE A 162 24.43 -9.12 -23.80
N ALA A 163 24.63 -7.86 -24.19
CA ALA A 163 25.46 -6.90 -23.43
C ALA A 163 24.70 -6.28 -22.24
N ASP A 164 23.38 -6.10 -22.37
CA ASP A 164 22.49 -5.58 -21.32
C ASP A 164 21.08 -6.14 -21.54
N LYS A 165 20.49 -6.80 -20.56
CA LYS A 165 19.15 -7.40 -20.71
C LYS A 165 18.02 -6.39 -20.60
N ASN A 166 17.25 -6.24 -21.67
CA ASN A 166 15.89 -5.71 -21.61
C ASN A 166 14.89 -6.87 -21.60
N THR A 167 14.51 -7.32 -20.44
CA THR A 167 13.56 -8.40 -20.26
C THR A 167 12.23 -7.82 -19.80
N PHE A 168 11.14 -8.42 -20.28
CA PHE A 168 9.80 -8.14 -19.80
C PHE A 168 9.70 -8.69 -18.35
N CYS A 169 9.64 -7.81 -17.36
CA CYS A 169 9.35 -8.23 -15.97
C CYS A 169 7.84 -8.28 -15.77
N LEU A 170 7.29 -9.49 -15.73
CA LEU A 170 5.92 -9.77 -15.30
C LEU A 170 5.76 -9.61 -13.78
#